data_f1501f04ebbdebdaac070e798284431f
#
_entry.id   f1501f04ebbdebdaac070e798284431f
#
_cell.length_a   1.000
_cell.length_b   1.000
_cell.length_c   1.000
_cell.angle_alpha   90.00
_cell.angle_beta   90.00
_cell.angle_gamma   90.00
#
_symmetry.space_group_name_H-M   'P 1'
#
loop_
_entity.id
_entity.type
_entity.pdbx_description
1 polymer ?
#
loop_
_entity_poly.entity_id
_entity_poly.type
_entity_poly.pdbx_seq_one_letter_code
_entity_poly.pdbx_strand_id
1 'polypeptide(L)'
;GELINWKDGYIVVMQHPVTTEYKSAKEDVLKTLEVVNELDIPTFWFWPNVDAGADGTSNGIRSYREINKPKNIHFFKNMEPKDFLRLLKNSKCLIGNSSVGIRECSYLGVPVVNIGTRQNRRQRGKNVIDVMYHKDAIKKAITNRIESQIIESEHIYGDGNAGKKIAEVLAKIPLYFHKTITY
;
A
#
# COMPACT_ATOMS: atom_id res chain seq x y z
N GLY A 1 -21.56 -14.13 -1.55
CA GLY A 1 -20.71 -12.97 -1.34
C GLY A 1 -21.48 -11.71 -1.67
N GLU A 2 -21.22 -10.62 -0.97
CA GLU A 2 -21.83 -9.34 -1.28
C GLU A 2 -21.36 -8.84 -2.66
N LEU A 3 -22.30 -8.27 -3.43
CA LEU A 3 -21.96 -7.61 -4.70
C LEU A 3 -21.46 -6.20 -4.37
N ILE A 4 -20.20 -5.95 -4.70
CA ILE A 4 -19.61 -4.61 -4.59
C ILE A 4 -19.97 -3.82 -5.83
N ASN A 5 -20.67 -2.70 -5.67
CA ASN A 5 -20.92 -1.78 -6.78
C ASN A 5 -19.70 -0.85 -6.94
N TRP A 6 -18.84 -1.15 -7.90
CA TRP A 6 -17.61 -0.39 -8.19
C TRP A 6 -17.70 0.48 -9.45
N LYS A 7 -18.88 0.63 -10.06
CA LYS A 7 -19.04 1.33 -11.36
C LYS A 7 -18.46 2.74 -11.35
N ASP A 8 -18.55 3.43 -10.20
CA ASP A 8 -18.04 4.79 -10.03
C ASP A 8 -16.57 4.82 -9.56
N GLY A 9 -15.92 3.66 -9.56
CA GLY A 9 -14.55 3.46 -9.10
C GLY A 9 -14.45 3.04 -7.64
N TYR A 10 -13.24 2.69 -7.21
CA TYR A 10 -12.95 2.19 -5.87
C TYR A 10 -11.53 2.56 -5.45
N ILE A 11 -11.26 2.42 -4.17
CA ILE A 11 -9.94 2.60 -3.58
C ILE A 11 -9.44 1.29 -2.98
N VAL A 12 -8.12 1.15 -2.86
CA VAL A 12 -7.48 0.00 -2.22
C VAL A 12 -6.75 0.48 -0.97
N VAL A 13 -6.89 -0.24 0.14
CA VAL A 13 -6.19 0.09 1.39
C VAL A 13 -5.26 -1.06 1.81
N MET A 14 -4.00 -0.71 2.07
CA MET A 14 -2.97 -1.61 2.59
C MET A 14 -2.15 -0.92 3.67
N GLN A 15 -2.61 -1.00 4.90
CA GLN A 15 -1.91 -0.43 6.05
C GLN A 15 -1.37 -1.53 6.96
N HIS A 16 -0.06 -1.48 7.19
CA HIS A 16 0.68 -2.40 8.03
C HIS A 16 1.17 -1.70 9.30
N PRO A 17 1.45 -2.42 10.38
CA PRO A 17 2.08 -1.85 11.55
C PRO A 17 3.49 -1.34 11.21
N VAL A 18 3.94 -0.33 11.94
CA VAL A 18 5.34 0.11 11.95
C VAL A 18 6.00 -0.50 13.18
N THR A 19 7.01 -1.33 12.98
CA THR A 19 7.62 -2.14 14.06
C THR A 19 8.20 -1.29 15.19
N THR A 20 8.70 -0.09 14.90
CA THR A 20 9.20 0.87 15.88
C THR A 20 8.09 1.69 16.55
N GLU A 21 6.88 1.67 16.02
CA GLU A 21 5.72 2.45 16.47
C GLU A 21 4.54 1.54 16.86
N TYR A 22 4.82 0.28 17.22
CA TYR A 22 3.79 -0.76 17.40
C TYR A 22 2.75 -0.40 18.47
N LYS A 23 3.09 0.44 19.43
CA LYS A 23 2.17 0.87 20.51
C LYS A 23 1.00 1.71 20.00
N SER A 24 1.20 2.50 18.96
CA SER A 24 0.16 3.34 18.32
C SER A 24 -0.61 2.63 17.20
N ALA A 25 -0.21 1.42 16.82
CA ALA A 25 -0.73 0.72 15.63
C ALA A 25 -2.26 0.63 15.56
N LYS A 26 -2.93 0.44 16.71
CA LYS A 26 -4.41 0.42 16.80
C LYS A 26 -5.01 1.80 16.53
N GLU A 27 -4.49 2.85 17.16
CA GLU A 27 -4.99 4.22 16.99
C GLU A 27 -4.77 4.71 15.54
N ASP A 28 -3.63 4.38 14.97
CA ASP A 28 -3.26 4.81 13.63
C ASP A 28 -4.15 4.18 12.56
N VAL A 29 -4.46 2.89 12.68
CA VAL A 29 -5.39 2.24 11.74
C VAL A 29 -6.82 2.74 11.91
N LEU A 30 -7.25 3.08 13.12
CA LEU A 30 -8.57 3.64 13.37
C LEU A 30 -8.76 4.99 12.68
N LYS A 31 -7.75 5.88 12.71
CA LYS A 31 -7.80 7.17 11.99
C LYS A 31 -8.03 6.97 10.49
N THR A 32 -7.33 5.99 9.89
CA THR A 32 -7.51 5.67 8.47
C THR A 32 -8.88 5.08 8.18
N LEU A 33 -9.37 4.16 9.03
CA LEU A 33 -10.68 3.53 8.90
C LEU A 33 -11.82 4.57 8.96
N GLU A 34 -11.74 5.50 9.90
CA GLU A 34 -12.74 6.57 10.06
C GLU A 34 -12.81 7.44 8.81
N VAL A 35 -11.64 7.88 8.29
CA VAL A 35 -11.59 8.71 7.08
C VAL A 35 -12.13 7.96 5.87
N VAL A 36 -11.71 6.70 5.67
CA VAL A 36 -12.16 5.88 4.54
C VAL A 36 -13.66 5.62 4.60
N ASN A 37 -14.19 5.36 5.80
CA ASN A 37 -15.64 5.17 6.00
C ASN A 37 -16.43 6.45 5.74
N GLU A 38 -15.93 7.62 6.14
CA GLU A 38 -16.54 8.92 5.87
C GLU A 38 -16.60 9.28 4.39
N LEU A 39 -15.62 8.83 3.60
CA LEU A 39 -15.55 9.08 2.16
C LEU A 39 -16.60 8.25 1.39
N ASP A 40 -17.11 7.18 1.99
CA ASP A 40 -18.15 6.30 1.45
C ASP A 40 -17.89 5.77 0.04
N ILE A 41 -16.61 5.57 -0.29
CA ILE A 41 -16.15 5.04 -1.57
C ILE A 41 -15.96 3.53 -1.44
N PRO A 42 -16.39 2.71 -2.44
CA PRO A 42 -16.12 1.28 -2.42
C PRO A 42 -14.64 1.00 -2.19
N THR A 43 -14.34 0.24 -1.13
CA THR A 43 -12.99 0.07 -0.62
C THR A 43 -12.63 -1.41 -0.52
N PHE A 44 -11.50 -1.79 -1.12
CA PHE A 44 -10.85 -3.09 -0.95
C PHE A 44 -9.76 -2.96 0.11
N TRP A 45 -10.03 -3.42 1.33
CA TRP A 45 -9.10 -3.33 2.45
C TRP A 45 -8.40 -4.67 2.67
N PHE A 46 -7.07 -4.70 2.51
CA PHE A 46 -6.27 -5.89 2.78
C PHE A 46 -5.81 -5.92 4.23
N TRP A 47 -5.88 -7.09 4.86
CA TRP A 47 -5.39 -7.31 6.21
C TRP A 47 -3.88 -7.04 6.31
N PRO A 48 -3.40 -6.56 7.48
CA PRO A 48 -1.98 -6.28 7.68
C PRO A 48 -1.14 -7.56 7.62
N ASN A 49 0.15 -7.40 7.34
CA ASN A 49 1.14 -8.45 7.50
C ASN A 49 1.29 -8.84 8.99
N VAL A 50 1.92 -9.99 9.25
CA VAL A 50 2.21 -10.51 10.60
C VAL A 50 3.46 -9.89 11.25
N ASP A 51 3.75 -8.64 10.96
CA ASP A 51 4.85 -7.88 11.57
C ASP A 51 4.53 -7.52 13.03
N ALA A 52 5.55 -7.12 13.81
CA ALA A 52 5.34 -6.62 15.17
C ALA A 52 4.35 -5.44 15.18
N GLY A 53 3.32 -5.51 16.03
CA GLY A 53 2.19 -4.56 16.05
C GLY A 53 0.98 -5.00 15.20
N ALA A 54 1.08 -6.14 14.50
CA ALA A 54 -0.04 -6.67 13.70
C ALA A 54 -1.30 -6.92 14.53
N ASP A 55 -1.14 -7.34 15.78
CA ASP A 55 -2.27 -7.53 16.70
C ASP A 55 -3.00 -6.23 16.98
N GLY A 56 -2.28 -5.14 17.21
CA GLY A 56 -2.87 -3.80 17.41
C GLY A 56 -3.67 -3.35 16.19
N THR A 57 -3.07 -3.42 15.00
CA THR A 57 -3.74 -3.09 13.73
C THR A 57 -4.96 -3.98 13.49
N SER A 58 -4.81 -5.30 13.64
CA SER A 58 -5.89 -6.27 13.44
C SER A 58 -7.04 -6.08 14.43
N ASN A 59 -6.73 -5.81 15.70
CA ASN A 59 -7.73 -5.53 16.73
C ASN A 59 -8.48 -4.22 16.43
N GLY A 60 -7.77 -3.19 15.95
CA GLY A 60 -8.40 -1.95 15.49
C GLY A 60 -9.42 -2.20 14.38
N ILE A 61 -9.02 -2.96 13.36
CA ILE A 61 -9.91 -3.32 12.24
C ILE A 61 -11.12 -4.13 12.73
N ARG A 62 -10.93 -5.16 13.56
CA ARG A 62 -12.03 -6.00 14.07
C ARG A 62 -13.01 -5.18 14.89
N SER A 63 -12.52 -4.43 15.88
CA SER A 63 -13.36 -3.58 16.74
C SER A 63 -14.16 -2.57 15.92
N TYR A 64 -13.50 -1.94 14.93
CA TYR A 64 -14.16 -0.98 14.06
C TYR A 64 -15.29 -1.61 13.26
N ARG A 65 -15.06 -2.79 12.67
CA ARG A 65 -16.06 -3.54 11.91
C ARG A 65 -17.27 -3.93 12.74
N GLU A 66 -17.04 -4.39 13.98
CA GLU A 66 -18.11 -4.81 14.88
C GLU A 66 -19.00 -3.64 15.30
N ILE A 67 -18.40 -2.51 15.63
CA ILE A 67 -19.10 -1.32 16.13
C ILE A 67 -19.78 -0.55 14.99
N ASN A 68 -19.04 -0.24 13.93
CA ASN A 68 -19.48 0.70 12.88
C ASN A 68 -20.16 0.01 11.69
N LYS A 69 -19.96 -1.30 11.51
CA LYS A 69 -20.55 -2.10 10.41
C LYS A 69 -20.47 -1.39 9.05
N PRO A 70 -19.25 -0.99 8.60
CA PRO A 70 -19.10 -0.20 7.38
C PRO A 70 -19.61 -0.99 6.17
N LYS A 71 -20.46 -0.36 5.34
CA LYS A 71 -21.11 -1.01 4.19
C LYS A 71 -20.21 -1.07 2.96
N ASN A 72 -19.39 -0.03 2.75
CA ASN A 72 -18.56 0.13 1.56
C ASN A 72 -17.10 -0.28 1.75
N ILE A 73 -16.72 -0.85 2.91
CA ILE A 73 -15.37 -1.38 3.16
C ILE A 73 -15.40 -2.90 3.18
N HIS A 74 -14.78 -3.52 2.20
CA HIS A 74 -14.70 -4.98 2.04
C HIS A 74 -13.30 -5.47 2.38
N PHE A 75 -13.20 -6.43 3.31
CA PHE A 75 -11.94 -6.88 3.88
C PHE A 75 -11.47 -8.19 3.27
N PHE A 76 -10.22 -8.21 2.78
CA PHE A 76 -9.58 -9.34 2.13
C PHE A 76 -8.31 -9.77 2.88
N LYS A 77 -8.10 -11.07 3.03
CA LYS A 77 -6.87 -11.61 3.62
C LYS A 77 -5.75 -11.68 2.58
N ASN A 78 -6.09 -12.14 1.40
CA ASN A 78 -5.16 -12.34 0.29
C ASN A 78 -5.91 -12.31 -1.04
N MET A 79 -5.17 -12.15 -2.12
CA MET A 79 -5.67 -12.21 -3.50
C MET A 79 -4.57 -12.79 -4.38
N GLU A 80 -4.95 -13.49 -5.45
CA GLU A 80 -4.02 -13.98 -6.46
C GLU A 80 -3.22 -12.79 -7.04
N PRO A 81 -1.88 -12.88 -7.16
CA PRO A 81 -1.03 -11.73 -7.55
C PRO A 81 -1.45 -11.03 -8.84
N LYS A 82 -1.86 -11.78 -9.85
CA LYS A 82 -2.32 -11.20 -11.12
C LYS A 82 -3.60 -10.39 -10.96
N ASP A 83 -4.54 -10.90 -10.18
CA ASP A 83 -5.82 -10.22 -9.93
C ASP A 83 -5.62 -9.02 -9.01
N PHE A 84 -4.71 -9.12 -8.06
CA PHE A 84 -4.32 -8.00 -7.21
C PHE A 84 -3.71 -6.85 -8.04
N LEU A 85 -2.80 -7.13 -8.97
CA LEU A 85 -2.23 -6.10 -9.85
C LEU A 85 -3.28 -5.48 -10.77
N ARG A 86 -4.25 -6.26 -11.26
CA ARG A 86 -5.40 -5.75 -12.03
C ARG A 86 -6.30 -4.85 -11.18
N LEU A 87 -6.58 -5.28 -9.94
CA LEU A 87 -7.32 -4.49 -8.97
C LEU A 87 -6.62 -3.15 -8.71
N LEU A 88 -5.32 -3.15 -8.46
CA LEU A 88 -4.55 -1.93 -8.26
C LEU A 88 -4.59 -1.01 -9.48
N LYS A 89 -4.30 -1.54 -10.66
CA LYS A 89 -4.24 -0.76 -11.90
C LYS A 89 -5.53 -0.01 -12.21
N ASN A 90 -6.67 -0.57 -11.81
CA ASN A 90 -7.99 0.00 -12.06
C ASN A 90 -8.54 0.78 -10.85
N SER A 91 -7.80 0.86 -9.74
CA SER A 91 -8.20 1.64 -8.57
C SER A 91 -7.96 3.14 -8.78
N LYS A 92 -8.79 3.96 -8.13
CA LYS A 92 -8.59 5.42 -8.09
C LYS A 92 -7.35 5.81 -7.28
N CYS A 93 -7.05 5.07 -6.21
CA CYS A 93 -5.92 5.36 -5.33
C CYS A 93 -5.60 4.15 -4.45
N LEU A 94 -4.32 3.95 -4.14
CA LEU A 94 -3.87 3.10 -3.04
C LEU A 94 -3.60 3.95 -1.80
N ILE A 95 -4.11 3.52 -0.65
CA ILE A 95 -3.99 4.22 0.64
C ILE A 95 -3.30 3.31 1.65
N GLY A 96 -2.40 3.84 2.45
CA GLY A 96 -1.72 3.11 3.51
C GLY A 96 -0.20 3.23 3.41
N ASN A 97 0.52 2.20 3.89
CA ASN A 97 1.98 2.26 4.00
C ASN A 97 2.68 1.01 3.43
N SER A 98 2.03 0.32 2.51
CA SER A 98 2.64 -0.82 1.84
C SER A 98 3.72 -0.38 0.84
N SER A 99 4.78 -1.18 0.71
CA SER A 99 5.80 -0.96 -0.34
C SER A 99 5.24 -1.07 -1.76
N VAL A 100 4.12 -1.72 -1.93
CA VAL A 100 3.35 -1.77 -3.19
C VAL A 100 3.07 -0.36 -3.72
N GLY A 101 2.78 0.61 -2.84
CA GLY A 101 2.51 1.99 -3.22
C GLY A 101 3.68 2.69 -3.89
N ILE A 102 4.91 2.40 -3.45
CA ILE A 102 6.12 3.04 -4.00
C ILE A 102 6.76 2.24 -5.14
N ARG A 103 6.47 0.95 -5.26
CA ARG A 103 7.07 0.05 -6.26
C ARG A 103 6.11 -0.23 -7.40
N GLU A 104 5.13 -1.08 -7.15
CA GLU A 104 4.18 -1.55 -8.15
C GLU A 104 3.27 -0.42 -8.64
N CYS A 105 2.76 0.43 -7.74
CA CYS A 105 1.91 1.57 -8.11
C CYS A 105 2.66 2.63 -8.92
N SER A 106 3.96 2.85 -8.68
CA SER A 106 4.79 3.73 -9.52
C SER A 106 4.84 3.21 -10.96
N TYR A 107 5.11 1.92 -11.13
CA TYR A 107 5.12 1.27 -12.44
C TYR A 107 3.74 1.27 -13.13
N LEU A 108 2.68 1.08 -12.36
CA LEU A 108 1.30 1.04 -12.87
C LEU A 108 0.69 2.42 -13.13
N GLY A 109 1.31 3.51 -12.66
CA GLY A 109 0.75 4.86 -12.71
C GLY A 109 -0.43 5.07 -11.76
N VAL A 110 -0.50 4.30 -10.67
CA VAL A 110 -1.59 4.38 -9.69
C VAL A 110 -1.29 5.45 -8.63
N PRO A 111 -2.22 6.40 -8.37
CA PRO A 111 -2.06 7.38 -7.31
C PRO A 111 -1.96 6.72 -5.93
N VAL A 112 -1.14 7.30 -5.04
CA VAL A 112 -0.90 6.75 -3.70
C VAL A 112 -0.93 7.83 -2.64
N VAL A 113 -1.62 7.55 -1.54
CA VAL A 113 -1.49 8.26 -0.26
C VAL A 113 -0.72 7.36 0.70
N ASN A 114 0.57 7.65 0.89
CA ASN A 114 1.42 6.94 1.83
C ASN A 114 1.27 7.55 3.22
N ILE A 115 0.84 6.74 4.21
CA ILE A 115 0.55 7.21 5.55
C ILE A 115 1.64 6.77 6.54
N GLY A 116 2.19 7.71 7.28
CA GLY A 116 3.17 7.47 8.33
C GLY A 116 4.58 7.17 7.82
N THR A 117 5.38 6.56 8.68
CA THR A 117 6.84 6.50 8.57
C THR A 117 7.41 5.23 7.93
N ARG A 118 6.59 4.18 7.73
CA ARG A 118 7.06 2.85 7.30
C ARG A 118 7.90 2.86 6.03
N GLN A 119 7.62 3.79 5.12
CA GLN A 119 8.34 3.92 3.87
C GLN A 119 9.39 5.04 3.86
N ASN A 120 9.76 5.59 5.02
CA ASN A 120 10.76 6.64 5.11
C ASN A 120 12.10 6.24 4.46
N ARG A 121 12.77 7.22 3.85
CA ARG A 121 14.07 7.08 3.15
C ARG A 121 14.06 6.19 1.90
N ARG A 122 12.90 5.68 1.47
CA ARG A 122 12.77 5.01 0.18
C ARG A 122 12.49 6.02 -0.92
N GLN A 123 13.02 5.78 -2.10
CA GLN A 123 12.75 6.60 -3.28
C GLN A 123 11.26 6.52 -3.65
N ARG A 124 10.69 7.66 -4.09
CA ARG A 124 9.27 7.77 -4.44
C ARG A 124 9.10 8.31 -5.84
N GLY A 125 8.08 7.82 -6.53
CA GLY A 125 7.59 8.38 -7.78
C GLY A 125 6.63 9.56 -7.56
N LYS A 126 6.29 10.23 -8.63
CA LYS A 126 5.30 11.33 -8.64
C LYS A 126 3.90 10.87 -8.23
N ASN A 127 3.66 9.57 -8.27
CA ASN A 127 2.40 8.95 -7.86
C ASN A 127 2.13 9.04 -6.35
N VAL A 128 3.12 9.32 -5.49
CA VAL A 128 3.02 9.25 -4.03
C VAL A 128 2.87 10.63 -3.41
N ILE A 129 1.91 10.76 -2.49
CA ILE A 129 1.85 11.84 -1.49
C ILE A 129 2.05 11.21 -0.11
N ASP A 130 2.99 11.76 0.68
CA ASP A 130 3.20 11.36 2.06
C ASP A 130 2.35 12.21 3.02
N VAL A 131 1.69 11.55 3.97
CA VAL A 131 0.95 12.20 5.06
C VAL A 131 1.20 11.48 6.37
N MET A 132 1.05 12.19 7.49
CA MET A 132 1.06 11.58 8.82
C MET A 132 -0.36 11.19 9.25
N TYR A 133 -0.47 10.48 10.39
CA TYR A 133 -1.75 9.99 10.94
C TYR A 133 -2.64 11.13 11.50
N HIS A 134 -2.97 12.11 10.66
CA HIS A 134 -3.93 13.18 10.92
C HIS A 134 -5.12 13.04 9.99
N LYS A 135 -6.33 12.88 10.53
CA LYS A 135 -7.55 12.59 9.74
C LYS A 135 -7.78 13.59 8.60
N ASP A 136 -7.69 14.89 8.88
CA ASP A 136 -7.89 15.94 7.87
C ASP A 136 -6.83 15.89 6.75
N ALA A 137 -5.58 15.61 7.11
CA ALA A 137 -4.51 15.46 6.14
C ALA A 137 -4.71 14.23 5.25
N ILE A 138 -5.09 13.10 5.85
CA ILE A 138 -5.42 11.86 5.13
C ILE A 138 -6.60 12.11 4.19
N LYS A 139 -7.70 12.68 4.69
CA LYS A 139 -8.91 12.96 3.91
C LYS A 139 -8.58 13.87 2.70
N LYS A 140 -7.91 14.99 2.95
CA LYS A 140 -7.50 15.93 1.90
C LYS A 140 -6.61 15.26 0.85
N ALA A 141 -5.63 14.45 1.27
CA ALA A 141 -4.73 13.78 0.36
C ALA A 141 -5.47 12.75 -0.51
N ILE A 142 -6.40 11.97 0.07
CA ILE A 142 -7.21 11.00 -0.68
C ILE A 142 -8.08 11.72 -1.71
N THR A 143 -8.82 12.76 -1.31
CA THR A 143 -9.67 13.53 -2.22
C THR A 143 -8.86 14.10 -3.39
N ASN A 144 -7.73 14.73 -3.12
CA ASN A 144 -6.85 15.26 -4.15
C ASN A 144 -6.36 14.17 -5.13
N ARG A 145 -6.07 12.96 -4.62
CA ARG A 145 -5.56 11.88 -5.46
C ARG A 145 -6.63 11.22 -6.30
N ILE A 146 -7.84 11.11 -5.79
CA ILE A 146 -8.99 10.56 -6.54
C ILE A 146 -9.38 11.48 -7.71
N GLU A 147 -9.24 12.78 -7.53
CA GLU A 147 -9.55 13.81 -8.53
C GLU A 147 -8.36 14.09 -9.47
N SER A 148 -7.18 13.57 -9.17
CA SER A 148 -5.98 13.83 -9.96
C SER A 148 -6.05 13.16 -11.33
N GLN A 149 -5.37 13.78 -12.31
CA GLN A 149 -5.21 13.22 -13.66
C GLN A 149 -4.40 11.91 -13.62
N ILE A 150 -4.46 11.16 -14.71
CA ILE A 150 -3.66 9.94 -14.93
C ILE A 150 -2.19 10.26 -14.67
N ILE A 151 -1.58 9.46 -13.80
CA ILE A 151 -0.15 9.57 -13.49
C ILE A 151 0.63 8.70 -14.47
N GLU A 152 1.68 9.25 -15.05
CA GLU A 152 2.56 8.48 -15.92
C GLU A 152 3.30 7.39 -15.13
N SER A 153 3.49 6.24 -15.77
CA SER A 153 4.29 5.14 -15.23
C SER A 153 5.74 5.56 -15.05
N GLU A 154 6.32 5.26 -13.90
CA GLU A 154 7.73 5.48 -13.60
C GLU A 154 8.43 4.19 -13.23
N HIS A 155 9.61 3.93 -13.80
CA HIS A 155 10.37 2.69 -13.64
C HIS A 155 11.47 2.80 -12.58
N ILE A 156 11.23 3.53 -11.51
CA ILE A 156 12.23 3.80 -10.44
C ILE A 156 12.80 2.52 -9.83
N TYR A 157 11.98 1.49 -9.69
CA TYR A 157 12.35 0.21 -9.12
C TYR A 157 12.61 -0.88 -10.18
N GLY A 158 12.77 -0.50 -11.42
CA GLY A 158 13.13 -1.38 -12.52
C GLY A 158 12.07 -1.50 -13.62
N ASP A 159 12.51 -2.09 -14.71
CA ASP A 159 11.77 -2.24 -15.97
C ASP A 159 11.32 -3.70 -16.23
N GLY A 160 11.43 -4.57 -15.23
CA GLY A 160 11.11 -6.00 -15.35
C GLY A 160 12.24 -6.86 -15.93
N ASN A 161 13.36 -6.27 -16.35
CA ASN A 161 14.48 -6.97 -16.99
C ASN A 161 15.62 -7.37 -16.03
N ALA A 162 15.42 -7.26 -14.72
CA ALA A 162 16.47 -7.54 -13.73
C ALA A 162 17.06 -8.96 -13.86
N GLY A 163 16.22 -9.98 -14.04
CA GLY A 163 16.68 -11.37 -14.21
C GLY A 163 17.59 -11.54 -15.41
N LYS A 164 17.24 -10.94 -16.55
CA LYS A 164 18.07 -10.96 -17.75
C LYS A 164 19.42 -10.27 -17.53
N LYS A 165 19.43 -9.07 -16.95
CA LYS A 165 20.64 -8.32 -16.64
C LYS A 165 21.55 -9.07 -15.67
N ILE A 166 20.97 -9.72 -14.65
CA ILE A 166 21.73 -10.56 -13.70
C ILE A 166 22.36 -11.75 -14.42
N ALA A 167 21.61 -12.48 -15.24
CA ALA A 167 22.13 -13.61 -15.99
C ALA A 167 23.27 -13.21 -16.93
N GLU A 168 23.15 -12.08 -17.64
CA GLU A 168 24.18 -11.55 -18.52
C GLU A 168 25.47 -11.17 -17.77
N VAL A 169 25.34 -10.63 -16.56
CA VAL A 169 26.50 -10.31 -15.71
C VAL A 169 27.15 -11.59 -15.20
N LEU A 170 26.37 -12.53 -14.65
CA LEU A 170 26.91 -13.79 -14.11
C LEU A 170 27.59 -14.64 -15.17
N ALA A 171 27.17 -14.59 -16.42
CA ALA A 171 27.82 -15.29 -17.54
C ALA A 171 29.21 -14.73 -17.91
N LYS A 172 29.51 -13.51 -17.48
CA LYS A 172 30.77 -12.81 -17.90
C LYS A 172 31.76 -12.61 -16.77
N ILE A 173 31.30 -12.58 -15.52
CA ILE A 173 32.19 -12.33 -14.37
C ILE A 173 32.95 -13.60 -13.96
N PRO A 174 34.21 -13.49 -13.55
CA PRO A 174 34.93 -14.60 -12.92
C PRO A 174 34.23 -14.98 -11.60
N LEU A 175 34.04 -16.28 -11.39
CA LEU A 175 33.45 -16.79 -10.15
C LEU A 175 34.57 -16.98 -9.11
N TYR A 176 34.52 -16.21 -8.02
CA TYR A 176 35.40 -16.36 -6.88
C TYR A 176 34.72 -17.15 -5.77
N PHE A 177 35.33 -18.26 -5.36
CA PHE A 177 34.77 -19.13 -4.32
C PHE A 177 35.27 -18.80 -2.90
N HIS A 178 36.35 -18.02 -2.82
CA HIS A 178 36.94 -17.65 -1.54
C HIS A 178 36.36 -16.35 -1.01
N LYS A 179 35.75 -16.44 0.16
CA LYS A 179 35.21 -15.29 0.91
C LYS A 179 36.15 -14.95 2.06
N THR A 180 36.75 -13.77 2.03
CA THR A 180 37.55 -13.24 3.15
C THR A 180 36.65 -12.47 4.09
N ILE A 181 36.77 -12.74 5.40
CA ILE A 181 36.10 -11.94 6.43
C ILE A 181 36.97 -10.71 6.66
N THR A 182 36.41 -9.53 6.44
CA THR A 182 36.99 -8.24 6.81
C THR A 182 36.35 -7.79 8.12
N TYR A 183 37.21 -7.54 9.13
CA TYR A 183 36.78 -7.00 10.44
C TYR A 183 36.81 -5.48 10.39
#